data_7e6efd55f7e090e42c326fcb53582398
#
_entry.id   7e6efd55f7e090e42c326fcb53582398
#
_cell.length_a   1.000
_cell.length_b   1.000
_cell.length_c   1.000
_cell.angle_alpha   90.00
_cell.angle_beta   90.00
_cell.angle_gamma   90.00
#
_symmetry.space_group_name_H-M   'P 1'
#
loop_
_entity.id
_entity.type
_entity.pdbx_description
1 polymer ?
#
loop_
_entity_poly.entity_id
_entity_poly.type
_entity_poly.pdbx_seq_one_letter_code
_entity_poly.pdbx_strand_id
1 'polypeptide(L)'
;TKVGDTTGGGSEPGGSGDSTTGGGSAGGSDYDPASDGVTIPDGFVYVGGTNASGLVISDATADKEKYKGQTTVGTDLVGNQFVWIPVDNIADYKRTEYTGSFGFSDYSENLPEDEKTSVETNKGYYIGRYEAGDKEAKALRADGASTSNKITVKAGQAPYNYVTRTQAKSLAEGFKTQQNYSSSVTTKLVSSYAWDTAIAFIQKTNSDYGRSSEEGNYKDSPTFNYTGIADTEKNKQTKANGTGKLIPTGQTTAVNNIYDMGGNVWEWTTESRESSTSYPYTRRGGSCFSGFAGYPAGYRFDDSDRARGDSGFRLTLFL
;
A
#
# COMPACT_ATOMS: atom_id res chain seq x y z
N THR A 1 36.73 22.83 61.35
CA THR A 1 36.46 22.19 62.66
C THR A 1 35.23 21.31 62.51
N LYS A 2 35.48 20.01 62.62
CA LYS A 2 34.67 18.90 63.17
C LYS A 2 33.26 18.70 62.65
N VAL A 3 33.02 17.62 61.88
CA VAL A 3 32.72 16.23 62.30
C VAL A 3 31.36 16.06 62.96
N GLY A 4 30.59 15.14 62.44
CA GLY A 4 29.41 14.56 63.06
C GLY A 4 28.62 13.67 62.11
N ASP A 5 28.98 12.41 62.15
CA ASP A 5 28.35 11.21 61.57
C ASP A 5 27.10 10.83 62.40
N THR A 6 26.08 10.19 61.78
CA THR A 6 25.41 8.95 62.27
C THR A 6 24.12 8.66 61.47
N THR A 7 24.14 7.59 60.73
CA THR A 7 23.35 6.34 60.76
C THR A 7 21.85 6.35 61.12
N GLY A 8 21.10 5.62 60.30
CA GLY A 8 19.86 4.89 60.61
C GLY A 8 18.75 5.17 59.63
N GLY A 9 18.28 4.34 58.79
CA GLY A 9 17.72 3.01 58.97
C GLY A 9 16.22 3.04 58.88
N GLY A 10 15.62 2.38 57.89
CA GLY A 10 14.22 1.95 58.07
C GLY A 10 13.24 2.13 56.90
N SER A 11 13.03 1.02 56.19
CA SER A 11 11.68 0.50 55.78
C SER A 11 10.87 1.17 54.68
N GLU A 12 10.74 0.42 53.59
CA GLU A 12 9.55 0.44 52.70
C GLU A 12 8.22 0.17 53.49
N PRO A 13 7.05 0.56 52.92
CA PRO A 13 6.40 -0.34 51.99
C PRO A 13 5.58 0.32 50.85
N GLY A 14 5.55 -0.34 49.69
CA GLY A 14 4.42 -0.77 48.88
C GLY A 14 3.30 0.21 48.55
N GLY A 15 3.18 0.53 47.27
CA GLY A 15 2.01 1.12 46.68
C GLY A 15 1.94 0.78 45.20
N SER A 16 1.23 -0.29 44.88
CA SER A 16 0.88 -0.70 43.53
C SER A 16 0.00 0.38 42.87
N GLY A 17 0.45 0.98 41.83
CA GLY A 17 -0.33 1.80 40.94
C GLY A 17 -0.41 1.09 39.59
N ASP A 18 -1.46 0.33 39.40
CA ASP A 18 -1.87 -0.26 38.12
C ASP A 18 -2.30 0.87 37.18
N SER A 19 -1.46 1.19 36.20
CA SER A 19 -1.84 2.00 35.04
C SER A 19 -1.87 1.08 33.83
N THR A 20 -3.05 0.51 33.56
CA THR A 20 -3.38 -0.14 32.29
C THR A 20 -3.38 0.90 31.18
N THR A 21 -2.24 1.15 30.57
CA THR A 21 -2.15 1.73 29.24
C THR A 21 -2.47 0.63 28.25
N GLY A 22 -3.51 0.85 27.42
CA GLY A 22 -3.91 -0.04 26.37
C GLY A 22 -2.74 -0.35 25.43
N GLY A 23 -2.15 -1.53 25.59
CA GLY A 23 -1.13 -2.05 24.72
C GLY A 23 -1.78 -2.50 23.42
N GLY A 24 -1.39 -1.86 22.30
CA GLY A 24 -1.54 -2.48 21.01
C GLY A 24 -0.83 -3.84 21.05
N SER A 25 -1.52 -4.91 20.68
CA SER A 25 -0.96 -6.25 20.62
C SER A 25 0.22 -6.25 19.66
N ALA A 26 1.44 -6.25 20.18
CA ALA A 26 2.61 -6.60 19.41
C ALA A 26 2.43 -8.05 18.98
N GLY A 27 2.40 -8.33 17.67
CA GLY A 27 2.33 -9.69 17.15
C GLY A 27 3.49 -10.48 17.73
N GLY A 28 3.18 -11.46 18.58
CA GLY A 28 4.19 -12.36 19.14
C GLY A 28 4.70 -13.34 18.07
N SER A 29 5.78 -14.05 18.38
CA SER A 29 6.37 -15.07 17.48
C SER A 29 5.36 -16.16 17.04
N ASP A 30 4.27 -16.32 17.77
CA ASP A 30 3.25 -17.35 17.57
C ASP A 30 2.01 -16.84 16.81
N TYR A 31 2.04 -15.63 16.24
CA TYR A 31 0.92 -15.11 15.48
C TYR A 31 0.55 -16.03 14.31
N ASP A 32 -0.72 -16.42 14.25
CA ASP A 32 -1.30 -17.22 13.18
C ASP A 32 -2.43 -16.43 12.50
N PRO A 33 -2.34 -16.17 11.19
CA PRO A 33 -3.40 -15.49 10.43
C PRO A 33 -4.78 -16.11 10.58
N ALA A 34 -4.85 -17.44 10.68
CA ALA A 34 -6.11 -18.17 10.82
C ALA A 34 -6.85 -17.83 12.13
N SER A 35 -6.12 -17.41 13.18
CA SER A 35 -6.74 -16.99 14.45
C SER A 35 -7.58 -15.72 14.29
N ASP A 36 -7.26 -14.88 13.30
CA ASP A 36 -8.02 -13.67 12.93
C ASP A 36 -8.98 -13.94 11.75
N GLY A 37 -9.16 -15.19 11.34
CA GLY A 37 -10.03 -15.57 10.23
C GLY A 37 -9.47 -15.20 8.85
N VAL A 38 -8.17 -14.88 8.74
CA VAL A 38 -7.53 -14.53 7.46
C VAL A 38 -7.20 -15.79 6.68
N THR A 39 -7.73 -15.89 5.47
CA THR A 39 -7.42 -16.98 4.55
C THR A 39 -6.21 -16.63 3.70
N ILE A 40 -5.14 -17.45 3.79
CA ILE A 40 -4.00 -17.38 2.88
C ILE A 40 -4.33 -18.22 1.64
N PRO A 41 -4.39 -17.63 0.44
CA PRO A 41 -4.75 -18.39 -0.75
C PRO A 41 -3.67 -19.41 -1.16
N ASP A 42 -4.08 -20.46 -1.85
CA ASP A 42 -3.16 -21.45 -2.38
C ASP A 42 -2.10 -20.81 -3.28
N GLY A 43 -0.85 -21.20 -3.06
CA GLY A 43 0.32 -20.65 -3.78
C GLY A 43 0.92 -19.43 -3.10
N PHE A 44 0.34 -18.94 -2.01
CA PHE A 44 0.89 -17.88 -1.17
C PHE A 44 1.34 -18.38 0.19
N VAL A 45 2.22 -17.64 0.81
CA VAL A 45 2.71 -17.88 2.17
C VAL A 45 2.57 -16.61 3.01
N TYR A 46 2.25 -16.78 4.28
CA TYR A 46 2.33 -15.69 5.27
C TYR A 46 3.79 -15.31 5.50
N VAL A 47 4.05 -13.99 5.55
CA VAL A 47 5.40 -13.45 5.74
C VAL A 47 5.56 -12.84 7.12
N GLY A 48 4.64 -11.99 7.53
CA GLY A 48 4.68 -11.21 8.76
C GLY A 48 3.58 -10.14 8.76
N GLY A 49 3.61 -9.25 9.73
CA GLY A 49 2.50 -8.34 10.01
C GLY A 49 1.34 -9.06 10.70
N THR A 50 0.34 -8.32 11.11
CA THR A 50 -0.88 -8.83 11.75
C THR A 50 -2.11 -8.25 11.07
N ASN A 51 -3.30 -8.76 11.42
CA ASN A 51 -4.56 -8.22 10.93
C ASN A 51 -4.68 -6.70 11.19
N ALA A 52 -4.12 -6.19 12.30
CA ALA A 52 -4.14 -4.78 12.65
C ALA A 52 -3.01 -3.95 12.00
N SER A 53 -1.82 -4.53 11.81
CA SER A 53 -0.64 -3.81 11.29
C SER A 53 -0.43 -3.93 9.78
N GLY A 54 -1.27 -4.69 9.08
CA GLY A 54 -1.11 -5.03 7.67
C GLY A 54 -0.37 -6.37 7.52
N LEU A 55 -1.13 -7.46 7.50
CA LEU A 55 -0.63 -8.81 7.28
C LEU A 55 -0.16 -8.94 5.83
N VAL A 56 1.05 -9.45 5.63
CA VAL A 56 1.68 -9.58 4.31
C VAL A 56 1.74 -11.05 3.89
N ILE A 57 1.34 -11.29 2.65
CA ILE A 57 1.53 -12.56 1.94
C ILE A 57 2.49 -12.39 0.75
N SER A 58 3.17 -13.48 0.38
CA SER A 58 4.07 -13.57 -0.77
C SER A 58 3.77 -14.81 -1.60
N ASP A 59 3.95 -14.74 -2.91
CA ASP A 59 3.85 -15.90 -3.81
C ASP A 59 5.16 -16.72 -3.91
N ALA A 60 6.13 -16.44 -3.04
CA ALA A 60 7.38 -17.20 -2.97
C ALA A 60 7.52 -17.92 -1.63
N THR A 61 7.65 -19.24 -1.67
CA THR A 61 7.85 -20.07 -0.47
C THR A 61 9.10 -19.71 0.34
N ALA A 62 10.13 -19.15 -0.31
CA ALA A 62 11.34 -18.66 0.36
C ALA A 62 11.09 -17.50 1.35
N ASP A 63 9.96 -16.79 1.20
CA ASP A 63 9.58 -15.70 2.08
C ASP A 63 8.77 -16.14 3.31
N LYS A 64 8.41 -17.44 3.37
CA LYS A 64 7.52 -17.97 4.41
C LYS A 64 8.01 -17.62 5.81
N GLU A 65 7.13 -16.97 6.57
CA GLU A 65 7.31 -16.58 7.96
C GLU A 65 8.58 -15.77 8.27
N LYS A 66 9.20 -15.15 7.23
CA LYS A 66 10.48 -14.42 7.37
C LYS A 66 10.42 -13.30 8.40
N TYR A 67 9.25 -12.68 8.55
CA TYR A 67 8.97 -11.60 9.52
C TYR A 67 7.88 -12.00 10.53
N LYS A 68 7.72 -13.31 10.78
CA LYS A 68 6.74 -13.79 11.76
C LYS A 68 6.96 -13.11 13.12
N GLY A 69 5.85 -12.67 13.73
CA GLY A 69 5.89 -11.95 15.00
C GLY A 69 6.30 -10.47 14.92
N GLN A 70 6.68 -9.98 13.74
CA GLN A 70 6.98 -8.56 13.53
C GLN A 70 5.79 -7.85 12.90
N THR A 71 5.47 -6.64 13.40
CA THR A 71 4.41 -5.78 12.82
C THR A 71 4.87 -5.09 11.55
N THR A 72 6.17 -4.84 11.41
CA THR A 72 6.78 -4.25 10.21
C THR A 72 7.52 -5.33 9.42
N VAL A 73 7.18 -5.43 8.14
CA VAL A 73 7.77 -6.39 7.21
C VAL A 73 8.82 -5.69 6.34
N GLY A 74 10.00 -6.27 6.23
CA GLY A 74 11.09 -5.74 5.40
C GLY A 74 10.80 -5.80 3.90
N THR A 75 11.66 -5.17 3.09
CA THR A 75 11.51 -5.08 1.62
C THR A 75 12.38 -6.10 0.86
N ASP A 76 13.12 -6.96 1.57
CA ASP A 76 14.04 -7.97 1.04
C ASP A 76 13.37 -9.30 0.73
N LEU A 77 12.10 -9.27 0.35
CA LEU A 77 11.30 -10.42 -0.06
C LEU A 77 11.44 -10.66 -1.56
N VAL A 78 11.35 -11.92 -1.98
CA VAL A 78 11.59 -12.30 -3.38
C VAL A 78 10.32 -12.50 -4.20
N GLY A 79 9.18 -12.75 -3.54
CA GLY A 79 7.87 -12.94 -4.20
C GLY A 79 7.11 -11.64 -4.46
N ASN A 80 6.01 -11.76 -5.21
CA ASN A 80 5.00 -10.71 -5.31
C ASN A 80 4.23 -10.63 -3.99
N GLN A 81 3.95 -9.44 -3.52
CA GLN A 81 3.48 -9.23 -2.15
C GLN A 81 2.17 -8.46 -2.11
N PHE A 82 1.28 -8.91 -1.23
CA PHE A 82 -0.02 -8.29 -1.01
C PHE A 82 -0.25 -8.12 0.50
N VAL A 83 -1.03 -7.11 0.84
CA VAL A 83 -1.39 -6.79 2.22
C VAL A 83 -2.88 -7.03 2.42
N TRP A 84 -3.22 -7.74 3.48
CA TRP A 84 -4.61 -7.99 3.88
C TRP A 84 -5.27 -6.72 4.42
N ILE A 85 -6.44 -6.42 3.90
CA ILE A 85 -7.32 -5.34 4.38
C ILE A 85 -8.57 -5.98 4.98
N PRO A 86 -8.71 -5.96 6.31
CA PRO A 86 -9.87 -6.53 6.98
C PRO A 86 -11.12 -5.68 6.76
N VAL A 87 -12.25 -6.34 6.50
CA VAL A 87 -13.58 -5.75 6.34
C VAL A 87 -14.59 -6.62 7.08
N ASP A 88 -14.80 -6.35 8.35
CA ASP A 88 -15.71 -7.15 9.19
C ASP A 88 -17.17 -7.02 8.76
N ASN A 89 -17.54 -5.82 8.30
CA ASN A 89 -18.88 -5.51 7.80
C ASN A 89 -18.79 -4.98 6.37
N ILE A 90 -19.51 -5.61 5.44
CA ILE A 90 -19.53 -5.20 4.03
C ILE A 90 -19.95 -3.72 3.83
N ALA A 91 -20.70 -3.13 4.75
CA ALA A 91 -21.04 -1.72 4.72
C ALA A 91 -19.82 -0.78 4.88
N ASP A 92 -18.68 -1.30 5.36
CA ASP A 92 -17.43 -0.58 5.47
C ASP A 92 -16.56 -0.72 4.21
N TYR A 93 -16.89 -1.62 3.31
CA TYR A 93 -16.32 -1.68 1.96
C TYR A 93 -17.02 -0.66 1.07
N LYS A 94 -16.57 0.58 1.15
CA LYS A 94 -17.27 1.72 0.56
C LYS A 94 -16.33 2.79 0.03
N ARG A 95 -16.83 3.54 -0.94
CA ARG A 95 -16.20 4.78 -1.40
C ARG A 95 -16.35 5.85 -0.33
N THR A 96 -15.30 6.65 -0.15
CA THR A 96 -15.26 7.71 0.88
C THR A 96 -14.67 8.98 0.29
N GLU A 97 -15.23 10.13 0.66
CA GLU A 97 -14.67 11.43 0.35
C GLU A 97 -13.61 11.80 1.39
N TYR A 98 -12.36 11.90 0.95
CA TYR A 98 -11.25 12.33 1.79
C TYR A 98 -10.81 13.77 1.53
N THR A 99 -11.06 14.26 0.31
CA THR A 99 -10.64 15.59 -0.13
C THR A 99 -11.77 16.26 -0.91
N GLY A 100 -12.09 17.51 -0.60
CA GLY A 100 -13.19 18.25 -1.22
C GLY A 100 -12.94 18.76 -2.65
N SER A 101 -11.96 18.21 -3.38
CA SER A 101 -11.63 18.64 -4.75
C SER A 101 -12.54 17.95 -5.76
N PHE A 102 -13.14 18.72 -6.67
CA PHE A 102 -14.10 18.22 -7.67
C PHE A 102 -15.16 17.33 -7.02
N GLY A 103 -16.18 17.83 -6.41
CA GLY A 103 -17.23 17.15 -5.67
C GLY A 103 -17.26 15.63 -5.83
N PHE A 104 -17.20 14.90 -4.72
CA PHE A 104 -17.24 13.42 -4.69
C PHE A 104 -18.38 12.84 -5.56
N SER A 105 -19.49 13.58 -5.67
CA SER A 105 -20.65 13.25 -6.49
C SER A 105 -20.37 13.20 -7.99
N ASP A 106 -19.29 13.82 -8.48
CA ASP A 106 -18.92 13.79 -9.90
C ASP A 106 -18.29 12.45 -10.30
N TYR A 107 -17.83 11.68 -9.32
CA TYR A 107 -17.22 10.38 -9.54
C TYR A 107 -18.19 9.27 -9.19
N SER A 108 -18.22 8.23 -10.01
CA SER A 108 -19.10 7.10 -9.82
C SER A 108 -18.39 5.77 -10.04
N GLU A 109 -18.83 4.79 -9.29
CA GLU A 109 -18.52 3.39 -9.50
C GLU A 109 -19.60 2.56 -8.83
N ASN A 110 -20.16 1.61 -9.55
CA ASN A 110 -21.00 0.60 -8.96
C ASN A 110 -20.12 -0.42 -8.25
N LEU A 111 -20.49 -0.82 -7.03
CA LEU A 111 -19.78 -1.89 -6.33
C LEU A 111 -19.82 -3.18 -7.19
N PRO A 112 -18.66 -3.69 -7.65
CA PRO A 112 -18.64 -4.92 -8.43
C PRO A 112 -19.13 -6.09 -7.56
N GLU A 113 -20.07 -6.88 -8.08
CA GLU A 113 -20.71 -7.94 -7.31
C GLU A 113 -19.74 -9.05 -6.91
N ASP A 114 -18.75 -9.36 -7.74
CA ASP A 114 -17.70 -10.32 -7.43
C ASP A 114 -16.77 -9.82 -6.28
N GLU A 115 -16.43 -8.54 -6.25
CA GLU A 115 -15.68 -7.95 -5.12
C GLU A 115 -16.50 -8.01 -3.84
N LYS A 116 -17.77 -7.57 -3.93
CA LYS A 116 -18.69 -7.60 -2.79
C LYS A 116 -18.81 -9.01 -2.21
N THR A 117 -19.07 -9.98 -3.07
CA THR A 117 -19.23 -11.39 -2.65
C THR A 117 -17.96 -11.93 -2.00
N SER A 118 -16.79 -11.67 -2.59
CA SER A 118 -15.51 -12.09 -2.03
C SER A 118 -15.23 -11.43 -0.68
N VAL A 119 -15.38 -10.11 -0.59
CA VAL A 119 -15.14 -9.36 0.65
C VAL A 119 -16.10 -9.78 1.77
N GLU A 120 -17.38 -9.97 1.44
CA GLU A 120 -18.39 -10.39 2.42
C GLU A 120 -18.12 -11.81 2.96
N THR A 121 -17.71 -12.72 2.08
CA THR A 121 -17.40 -14.12 2.41
C THR A 121 -16.11 -14.22 3.24
N ASN A 122 -15.05 -13.57 2.80
CA ASN A 122 -13.71 -13.71 3.39
C ASN A 122 -13.41 -12.67 4.47
N LYS A 123 -14.30 -11.69 4.70
CA LYS A 123 -14.12 -10.60 5.66
C LYS A 123 -12.93 -9.70 5.35
N GLY A 124 -12.61 -9.54 4.07
CA GLY A 124 -11.53 -8.70 3.61
C GLY A 124 -11.07 -9.04 2.18
N TYR A 125 -10.00 -8.41 1.79
CA TYR A 125 -9.36 -8.60 0.49
C TYR A 125 -7.87 -8.26 0.62
N TYR A 126 -7.10 -8.54 -0.44
CA TYR A 126 -5.69 -8.19 -0.51
C TYR A 126 -5.47 -7.03 -1.48
N ILE A 127 -4.61 -6.08 -1.09
CA ILE A 127 -4.13 -5.01 -1.97
C ILE A 127 -2.64 -5.19 -2.25
N GLY A 128 -2.18 -4.86 -3.45
CA GLY A 128 -0.76 -4.87 -3.78
C GLY A 128 0.04 -4.07 -2.75
N ARG A 129 1.05 -4.68 -2.15
CA ARG A 129 1.92 -4.03 -1.17
C ARG A 129 2.62 -2.81 -1.76
N TYR A 130 2.87 -2.86 -3.07
CA TYR A 130 3.49 -1.83 -3.90
C TYR A 130 2.60 -1.51 -5.09
N GLU A 131 2.80 -0.36 -5.71
CA GLU A 131 2.36 -0.11 -7.07
C GLU A 131 2.93 -1.19 -8.03
N ALA A 132 2.30 -1.41 -9.17
CA ALA A 132 2.77 -2.36 -10.16
C ALA A 132 4.15 -1.94 -10.70
N GLY A 133 5.09 -2.87 -10.71
CA GLY A 133 6.42 -2.71 -11.28
C GLY A 133 6.59 -3.45 -12.62
N ASP A 134 7.53 -3.00 -13.44
CA ASP A 134 7.93 -3.66 -14.70
C ASP A 134 9.02 -4.69 -14.43
N LYS A 135 8.70 -5.97 -14.65
CA LYS A 135 9.60 -7.11 -14.39
C LYS A 135 10.85 -7.11 -15.27
N GLU A 136 10.74 -6.63 -16.49
CA GLU A 136 11.80 -6.67 -17.48
C GLU A 136 12.66 -5.40 -17.49
N ALA A 137 12.19 -4.32 -16.88
CA ALA A 137 12.90 -3.04 -16.90
C ALA A 137 14.22 -3.09 -16.10
N LYS A 138 15.28 -2.56 -16.71
CA LYS A 138 16.61 -2.39 -16.11
C LYS A 138 16.89 -0.94 -15.68
N ALA A 139 15.96 -0.05 -15.97
CA ALA A 139 15.95 1.37 -15.62
C ALA A 139 14.51 1.83 -15.49
N LEU A 140 14.28 3.04 -15.00
CA LEU A 140 12.94 3.65 -15.02
C LEU A 140 12.40 3.69 -16.44
N ARG A 141 11.12 3.40 -16.61
CA ARG A 141 10.45 3.38 -17.92
C ARG A 141 10.42 4.78 -18.52
N ALA A 142 10.52 4.85 -19.81
CA ALA A 142 10.46 6.08 -20.61
C ALA A 142 9.25 6.05 -21.56
N ASP A 143 8.97 7.16 -22.20
CA ASP A 143 7.93 7.24 -23.23
C ASP A 143 8.19 6.20 -24.34
N GLY A 144 7.14 5.53 -24.79
CA GLY A 144 7.24 4.41 -25.73
C GLY A 144 7.67 3.07 -25.12
N ALA A 145 7.80 2.95 -23.80
CA ALA A 145 8.09 1.69 -23.13
C ALA A 145 7.02 0.63 -23.45
N SER A 146 7.46 -0.62 -23.65
CA SER A 146 6.57 -1.74 -24.00
C SER A 146 5.50 -1.96 -22.93
N THR A 147 4.25 -2.06 -23.36
CA THR A 147 3.11 -2.44 -22.49
C THR A 147 2.85 -3.94 -22.50
N SER A 148 3.69 -4.74 -23.17
CA SER A 148 3.65 -6.21 -23.14
C SER A 148 4.56 -6.81 -22.07
N ASN A 149 5.42 -6.01 -21.42
CA ASN A 149 6.25 -6.48 -20.32
C ASN A 149 5.39 -7.02 -19.18
N LYS A 150 5.91 -8.07 -18.54
CA LYS A 150 5.27 -8.64 -17.35
C LYS A 150 5.34 -7.68 -16.18
N ILE A 151 4.28 -7.68 -15.36
CA ILE A 151 4.23 -6.88 -14.15
C ILE A 151 4.70 -7.66 -12.93
N THR A 152 5.10 -6.94 -11.88
CA THR A 152 5.42 -7.47 -10.55
C THR A 152 4.76 -6.61 -9.47
N VAL A 153 4.68 -7.17 -8.25
CA VAL A 153 4.26 -6.44 -7.04
C VAL A 153 5.38 -6.59 -6.01
N LYS A 154 6.52 -5.93 -6.27
CA LYS A 154 7.77 -6.06 -5.48
C LYS A 154 8.42 -4.71 -5.24
N ALA A 155 9.25 -4.61 -4.20
CA ALA A 155 10.11 -3.46 -3.98
C ALA A 155 11.22 -3.36 -5.04
N GLY A 156 11.72 -2.15 -5.28
CA GLY A 156 12.89 -1.90 -6.11
C GLY A 156 12.68 -2.07 -7.61
N GLN A 157 11.44 -2.11 -8.07
CA GLN A 157 11.10 -2.22 -9.49
C GLN A 157 10.89 -0.85 -10.12
N ALA A 158 11.07 -0.74 -11.44
CA ALA A 158 10.58 0.43 -12.17
C ALA A 158 9.05 0.47 -12.06
N PRO A 159 8.41 1.55 -11.58
CA PRO A 159 6.97 1.68 -11.64
C PRO A 159 6.46 1.46 -13.06
N TYR A 160 5.38 0.71 -13.21
CA TYR A 160 4.79 0.43 -14.52
C TYR A 160 3.96 1.62 -15.00
N ASN A 161 4.64 2.71 -15.32
CA ASN A 161 4.07 3.92 -15.88
C ASN A 161 3.99 3.86 -17.43
N TYR A 162 3.60 4.95 -18.08
CA TYR A 162 3.36 5.02 -19.52
C TYR A 162 2.36 3.95 -20.01
N VAL A 163 1.31 3.75 -19.22
CA VAL A 163 0.16 2.90 -19.56
C VAL A 163 -1.12 3.70 -19.54
N THR A 164 -2.05 3.36 -20.42
CA THR A 164 -3.44 3.84 -20.34
C THR A 164 -4.17 3.09 -19.24
N ARG A 165 -5.31 3.63 -18.77
CA ARG A 165 -6.17 2.93 -17.81
C ARG A 165 -6.65 1.58 -18.38
N THR A 166 -6.99 1.53 -19.67
CA THR A 166 -7.42 0.29 -20.35
C THR A 166 -6.31 -0.77 -20.32
N GLN A 167 -5.07 -0.38 -20.59
CA GLN A 167 -3.91 -1.28 -20.50
C GLN A 167 -3.64 -1.72 -19.05
N ALA A 168 -3.69 -0.80 -18.09
CA ALA A 168 -3.52 -1.10 -16.66
C ALA A 168 -4.55 -2.13 -16.19
N LYS A 169 -5.82 -1.98 -16.58
CA LYS A 169 -6.89 -2.94 -16.27
C LYS A 169 -6.58 -4.31 -16.84
N SER A 170 -6.20 -4.38 -18.11
CA SER A 170 -5.87 -5.64 -18.78
C SER A 170 -4.68 -6.37 -18.14
N LEU A 171 -3.62 -5.61 -17.78
CA LEU A 171 -2.44 -6.13 -17.09
C LEU A 171 -2.79 -6.66 -15.69
N ALA A 172 -3.58 -5.91 -14.94
CA ALA A 172 -3.99 -6.31 -13.59
C ALA A 172 -4.86 -7.58 -13.59
N GLU A 173 -5.84 -7.65 -14.49
CA GLU A 173 -6.69 -8.83 -14.65
C GLU A 173 -5.91 -10.05 -15.18
N GLY A 174 -4.91 -9.81 -16.05
CA GLY A 174 -4.03 -10.85 -16.59
C GLY A 174 -2.98 -11.37 -15.61
N PHE A 175 -2.74 -10.69 -14.49
CA PHE A 175 -1.67 -11.02 -13.56
C PHE A 175 -1.82 -12.43 -12.96
N LYS A 176 -3.04 -12.84 -12.60
CA LYS A 176 -3.35 -14.20 -12.18
C LYS A 176 -2.81 -15.24 -13.16
N THR A 177 -3.09 -15.08 -14.43
CA THR A 177 -2.64 -15.99 -15.50
C THR A 177 -1.13 -15.90 -15.69
N GLN A 178 -0.57 -14.69 -15.65
CA GLN A 178 0.87 -14.47 -15.73
C GLN A 178 1.64 -15.22 -14.65
N GLN A 179 1.10 -15.30 -13.43
CA GLN A 179 1.72 -15.97 -12.28
C GLN A 179 1.27 -17.41 -12.10
N ASN A 180 0.32 -17.89 -12.90
CA ASN A 180 -0.29 -19.21 -12.75
C ASN A 180 -0.89 -19.45 -11.35
N TYR A 181 -1.60 -18.45 -10.83
CA TYR A 181 -2.28 -18.55 -9.53
C TYR A 181 -3.47 -19.52 -9.59
N SER A 182 -3.88 -20.03 -8.45
CA SER A 182 -5.05 -20.89 -8.28
C SER A 182 -6.32 -20.27 -8.89
N SER A 183 -7.26 -21.12 -9.30
CA SER A 183 -8.58 -20.70 -9.79
C SER A 183 -9.39 -19.94 -8.72
N SER A 184 -9.10 -20.17 -7.45
CA SER A 184 -9.75 -19.45 -6.33
C SER A 184 -9.30 -17.99 -6.19
N VAL A 185 -8.23 -17.56 -6.87
CA VAL A 185 -7.71 -16.20 -6.81
C VAL A 185 -8.18 -15.39 -8.02
N THR A 186 -8.58 -14.16 -7.80
CA THR A 186 -8.86 -13.18 -8.85
C THR A 186 -8.01 -11.94 -8.62
N THR A 187 -7.32 -11.45 -9.67
CA THR A 187 -6.57 -10.20 -9.64
C THR A 187 -7.25 -9.15 -10.49
N LYS A 188 -7.30 -7.91 -10.00
CA LYS A 188 -8.01 -6.80 -10.64
C LYS A 188 -7.23 -5.50 -10.52
N LEU A 189 -7.52 -4.55 -11.41
CA LEU A 189 -7.18 -3.15 -11.17
C LEU A 189 -7.95 -2.68 -9.93
N VAL A 190 -7.29 -1.95 -9.06
CA VAL A 190 -7.89 -1.44 -7.82
C VAL A 190 -9.16 -0.63 -8.11
N SER A 191 -10.26 -0.96 -7.42
CA SER A 191 -11.50 -0.18 -7.44
C SER A 191 -11.41 0.97 -6.43
N SER A 192 -12.29 2.00 -6.57
CA SER A 192 -12.37 3.04 -5.56
C SER A 192 -12.89 2.53 -4.22
N TYR A 193 -13.67 1.46 -4.22
CA TYR A 193 -14.07 0.76 -3.00
C TYR A 193 -12.86 0.18 -2.26
N ALA A 194 -12.02 -0.57 -2.97
CA ALA A 194 -10.79 -1.13 -2.39
C ALA A 194 -9.80 -0.04 -1.99
N TRP A 195 -9.61 1.00 -2.82
CA TRP A 195 -8.72 2.11 -2.51
C TRP A 195 -9.12 2.84 -1.24
N ASP A 196 -10.37 3.26 -1.15
CA ASP A 196 -10.87 4.05 -0.02
C ASP A 196 -10.95 3.22 1.27
N THR A 197 -11.25 1.92 1.17
CA THR A 197 -11.24 1.00 2.30
C THR A 197 -9.81 0.76 2.82
N ALA A 198 -8.81 0.67 1.93
CA ALA A 198 -7.42 0.59 2.34
C ALA A 198 -6.96 1.87 3.07
N ILE A 199 -7.37 3.06 2.60
CA ILE A 199 -7.13 4.32 3.33
C ILE A 199 -7.79 4.27 4.71
N ALA A 200 -9.05 3.85 4.82
CA ALA A 200 -9.74 3.73 6.10
C ALA A 200 -9.02 2.77 7.06
N PHE A 201 -8.46 1.67 6.54
CA PHE A 201 -7.61 0.77 7.31
C PHE A 201 -6.34 1.46 7.83
N ILE A 202 -5.62 2.17 6.97
CA ILE A 202 -4.41 2.92 7.33
C ILE A 202 -4.74 4.02 8.36
N GLN A 203 -5.89 4.67 8.27
CA GLN A 203 -6.29 5.72 9.21
C GLN A 203 -6.48 5.23 10.66
N LYS A 204 -6.55 3.93 10.90
CA LYS A 204 -6.53 3.38 12.27
C LYS A 204 -5.19 3.63 12.97
N THR A 205 -4.09 3.82 12.22
CA THR A 205 -2.74 4.10 12.74
C THR A 205 -2.25 5.51 12.39
N ASN A 206 -2.68 6.07 11.26
CA ASN A 206 -2.36 7.42 10.80
C ASN A 206 -3.66 8.12 10.37
N SER A 207 -4.31 8.85 11.28
CA SER A 207 -5.64 9.44 11.07
C SER A 207 -5.72 10.43 9.90
N ASP A 208 -4.60 11.04 9.53
CA ASP A 208 -4.53 12.04 8.45
C ASP A 208 -4.23 11.42 7.09
N TYR A 209 -3.88 10.13 7.04
CA TYR A 209 -3.60 9.45 5.79
C TYR A 209 -4.78 9.59 4.81
N GLY A 210 -4.48 9.87 3.57
CA GLY A 210 -5.50 10.13 2.56
C GLY A 210 -5.95 11.59 2.47
N ARG A 211 -5.69 12.42 3.50
CA ARG A 211 -6.07 13.85 3.53
C ARG A 211 -4.89 14.79 3.41
N SER A 212 -3.81 14.55 4.12
CA SER A 212 -2.65 15.45 4.20
C SER A 212 -1.37 14.77 4.67
N SER A 213 -1.27 13.46 4.57
CA SER A 213 -0.13 12.69 5.07
C SER A 213 1.11 12.86 4.17
N GLU A 214 2.29 12.99 4.78
CA GLU A 214 3.57 13.16 4.08
C GLU A 214 4.17 11.83 3.58
N GLU A 215 3.59 10.69 3.96
CA GLU A 215 4.10 9.38 3.54
C GLU A 215 3.95 9.19 2.04
N GLY A 216 5.08 8.89 1.41
CA GLY A 216 5.15 8.70 -0.03
C GLY A 216 6.20 9.57 -0.71
N ASN A 217 6.38 9.37 -2.01
CA ASN A 217 7.29 10.14 -2.82
C ASN A 217 6.56 11.31 -3.51
N TYR A 218 6.43 12.42 -2.81
CA TYR A 218 5.92 13.68 -3.35
C TYR A 218 7.03 14.66 -3.66
N LYS A 219 6.75 15.69 -4.45
CA LYS A 219 7.71 16.76 -4.74
C LYS A 219 8.26 17.40 -3.46
N ASP A 220 7.37 17.66 -2.51
CA ASP A 220 7.64 18.33 -1.24
C ASP A 220 7.91 17.38 -0.06
N SER A 221 8.01 16.06 -0.30
CA SER A 221 8.47 15.12 0.72
C SER A 221 9.84 15.52 1.26
N PRO A 222 10.14 15.25 2.54
CA PRO A 222 11.47 15.44 3.11
C PRO A 222 12.55 14.79 2.25
N THR A 223 13.79 15.26 2.38
CA THR A 223 14.94 14.63 1.70
C THR A 223 15.14 13.21 2.24
N PHE A 224 15.23 12.23 1.34
CA PHE A 224 15.47 10.83 1.69
C PHE A 224 16.38 10.13 0.68
N ASN A 225 16.95 9.00 1.09
CA ASN A 225 17.78 8.16 0.24
C ASN A 225 16.96 6.98 -0.30
N TYR A 226 17.24 6.58 -1.53
CA TYR A 226 16.65 5.43 -2.18
C TYR A 226 17.71 4.66 -3.00
N THR A 227 17.39 3.42 -3.40
CA THR A 227 18.25 2.58 -4.24
C THR A 227 17.70 2.53 -5.67
N GLY A 228 18.56 2.67 -6.66
CA GLY A 228 18.18 2.56 -8.08
C GLY A 228 17.86 1.13 -8.52
N ILE A 229 17.18 0.97 -9.66
CA ILE A 229 16.71 -0.33 -10.16
C ILE A 229 17.86 -1.29 -10.49
N ALA A 230 18.91 -0.80 -11.14
CA ALA A 230 20.05 -1.60 -11.59
C ALA A 230 21.17 -1.71 -10.55
N ASP A 231 20.92 -1.25 -9.34
CA ASP A 231 22.01 -1.07 -8.38
C ASP A 231 22.23 -2.33 -7.54
N THR A 232 22.97 -3.27 -8.09
CA THR A 232 23.41 -4.48 -7.38
C THR A 232 24.36 -4.16 -6.23
N GLU A 233 24.92 -2.96 -6.17
CA GLU A 233 25.89 -2.52 -5.17
C GLU A 233 25.31 -1.61 -4.08
N LYS A 234 24.00 -1.43 -4.03
CA LYS A 234 23.32 -0.60 -3.02
C LYS A 234 23.78 0.86 -2.98
N ASN A 235 24.16 1.44 -4.13
CA ASN A 235 24.46 2.87 -4.20
C ASN A 235 23.21 3.69 -3.90
N LYS A 236 23.20 4.29 -2.74
CA LYS A 236 22.09 5.16 -2.32
C LYS A 236 22.13 6.45 -3.11
N GLN A 237 21.03 6.75 -3.77
CA GLN A 237 20.76 8.04 -4.37
C GLN A 237 19.95 8.89 -3.39
N THR A 238 20.00 10.20 -3.54
CA THR A 238 19.24 11.14 -2.71
C THR A 238 18.16 11.82 -3.54
N LYS A 239 16.95 11.87 -3.02
CA LYS A 239 15.87 12.73 -3.51
C LYS A 239 15.76 13.92 -2.54
N ALA A 240 16.04 15.11 -3.03
CA ALA A 240 15.93 16.33 -2.23
C ALA A 240 14.48 16.82 -2.14
N ASN A 241 14.13 17.46 -1.03
CA ASN A 241 12.87 18.21 -0.92
C ASN A 241 12.74 19.22 -2.06
N GLY A 242 11.55 19.42 -2.57
CA GLY A 242 11.26 20.33 -3.69
C GLY A 242 11.58 19.74 -5.07
N THR A 243 12.08 18.51 -5.15
CA THR A 243 12.43 17.84 -6.41
C THR A 243 11.36 16.82 -6.79
N GLY A 244 10.72 17.00 -7.96
CA GLY A 244 9.88 15.98 -8.58
C GLY A 244 10.74 14.91 -9.22
N LYS A 245 10.76 13.70 -8.66
CA LYS A 245 11.60 12.60 -9.16
C LYS A 245 10.91 11.26 -8.95
N LEU A 246 10.68 10.54 -10.03
CA LEU A 246 10.22 9.15 -9.98
C LEU A 246 11.34 8.27 -9.41
N ILE A 247 10.98 7.34 -8.54
CA ILE A 247 11.90 6.39 -7.92
C ILE A 247 11.35 4.96 -8.05
N PRO A 248 12.16 3.93 -7.83
CA PRO A 248 11.67 2.54 -7.80
C PRO A 248 10.61 2.33 -6.70
N THR A 249 9.77 1.31 -6.88
CA THR A 249 8.70 0.94 -5.95
C THR A 249 9.24 0.65 -4.55
N GLY A 250 8.49 1.03 -3.51
CA GLY A 250 8.79 0.63 -2.13
C GLY A 250 10.04 1.27 -1.52
N GLN A 251 10.43 2.47 -1.95
CA GLN A 251 11.61 3.18 -1.46
C GLN A 251 11.28 4.24 -0.41
N THR A 252 10.00 4.43 -0.10
CA THR A 252 9.52 5.37 0.92
C THR A 252 9.14 4.66 2.22
N THR A 253 8.47 5.35 3.12
CA THR A 253 7.94 4.77 4.35
C THR A 253 6.62 4.07 4.08
N ALA A 254 6.49 2.82 4.52
CA ALA A 254 5.21 2.11 4.50
C ALA A 254 4.31 2.56 5.65
N VAL A 255 3.02 2.55 5.41
CA VAL A 255 2.01 2.61 6.48
C VAL A 255 1.20 1.32 6.43
N ASN A 256 1.07 0.63 7.56
CA ASN A 256 0.46 -0.70 7.62
C ASN A 256 1.01 -1.67 6.55
N ASN A 257 2.33 -1.66 6.37
CA ASN A 257 3.06 -2.44 5.37
C ASN A 257 2.70 -2.15 3.89
N ILE A 258 1.92 -1.12 3.61
CA ILE A 258 1.57 -0.67 2.24
C ILE A 258 2.46 0.51 1.86
N TYR A 259 3.04 0.46 0.66
CA TYR A 259 3.90 1.50 0.10
C TYR A 259 3.20 2.25 -1.03
N ASP A 260 3.61 3.48 -1.26
CA ASP A 260 3.39 4.27 -2.47
C ASP A 260 1.89 4.51 -2.84
N MET A 261 0.92 4.35 -1.92
CA MET A 261 -0.46 4.82 -2.16
C MET A 261 -0.54 6.35 -2.23
N GLY A 262 0.47 7.01 -1.72
CA GLY A 262 0.67 8.44 -1.85
C GLY A 262 1.94 8.76 -2.63
N GLY A 263 1.85 9.62 -3.66
CA GLY A 263 3.01 10.04 -4.44
C GLY A 263 3.51 8.98 -5.42
N ASN A 264 4.73 9.08 -5.82
CA ASN A 264 5.47 8.34 -6.85
C ASN A 264 4.78 8.39 -8.22
N VAL A 265 3.75 7.58 -8.48
CA VAL A 265 2.89 7.70 -9.65
C VAL A 265 1.42 7.83 -9.27
N TRP A 266 0.65 8.61 -10.01
CA TRP A 266 -0.80 8.51 -10.00
C TRP A 266 -1.21 7.09 -10.33
N GLU A 267 -2.15 6.53 -9.61
CA GLU A 267 -2.60 5.17 -9.84
C GLU A 267 -4.00 5.14 -10.47
N TRP A 268 -4.11 4.52 -11.66
CA TRP A 268 -5.39 4.27 -12.32
C TRP A 268 -6.29 3.40 -11.45
N THR A 269 -7.58 3.73 -11.43
CA THR A 269 -8.62 2.93 -10.79
C THR A 269 -9.74 2.56 -11.76
N THR A 270 -10.66 1.72 -11.31
CA THR A 270 -11.87 1.40 -12.09
C THR A 270 -12.96 2.48 -12.00
N GLU A 271 -12.81 3.45 -11.09
CA GLU A 271 -13.73 4.58 -10.91
C GLU A 271 -13.78 5.48 -12.14
N SER A 272 -14.95 6.04 -12.42
CA SER A 272 -15.20 6.93 -13.54
C SER A 272 -15.71 8.29 -13.07
N ARG A 273 -15.57 9.30 -13.94
CA ARG A 273 -16.20 10.61 -13.81
C ARG A 273 -17.27 10.76 -14.90
N GLU A 274 -18.52 10.49 -14.58
CA GLU A 274 -19.61 10.47 -15.56
C GLU A 274 -19.92 11.85 -16.17
N SER A 275 -19.64 12.92 -15.44
CA SER A 275 -19.87 14.30 -15.89
C SER A 275 -18.89 14.77 -16.96
N SER A 276 -17.81 13.99 -17.25
CA SER A 276 -16.77 14.36 -18.20
C SER A 276 -16.60 13.34 -19.31
N THR A 277 -16.90 13.73 -20.55
CA THR A 277 -16.63 12.92 -21.74
C THR A 277 -15.15 12.96 -22.17
N SER A 278 -14.44 14.04 -21.83
CA SER A 278 -13.03 14.22 -22.19
C SER A 278 -12.05 13.58 -21.19
N TYR A 279 -12.47 13.49 -19.92
CA TYR A 279 -11.68 12.98 -18.81
C TYR A 279 -12.49 12.00 -17.95
N PRO A 280 -12.93 10.85 -18.54
CA PRO A 280 -13.90 9.98 -17.89
C PRO A 280 -13.28 9.03 -16.84
N TYR A 281 -11.96 8.97 -16.71
CA TYR A 281 -11.28 7.99 -15.86
C TYR A 281 -10.59 8.66 -14.68
N THR A 282 -10.48 7.91 -13.58
CA THR A 282 -9.97 8.43 -12.30
C THR A 282 -8.62 7.82 -11.95
N ARG A 283 -7.70 8.69 -11.54
CA ARG A 283 -6.42 8.36 -10.92
C ARG A 283 -6.42 8.80 -9.46
N ARG A 284 -5.66 8.12 -8.62
CA ARG A 284 -5.57 8.37 -7.19
C ARG A 284 -4.12 8.59 -6.74
N GLY A 285 -3.94 9.18 -5.55
CA GLY A 285 -2.70 9.14 -4.80
C GLY A 285 -1.71 10.27 -5.02
N GLY A 286 -1.85 11.08 -6.06
CA GLY A 286 -0.81 12.04 -6.43
C GLY A 286 0.39 11.37 -7.09
N SER A 287 1.42 12.14 -7.41
CA SER A 287 2.67 11.63 -7.98
C SER A 287 3.89 12.35 -7.41
N CYS A 288 5.08 11.93 -7.78
CA CYS A 288 6.33 12.58 -7.40
C CYS A 288 6.45 14.06 -7.84
N PHE A 289 5.59 14.51 -8.75
CA PHE A 289 5.51 15.91 -9.18
C PHE A 289 4.46 16.72 -8.43
N SER A 290 3.64 16.08 -7.61
CA SER A 290 2.56 16.67 -6.82
C SER A 290 3.07 17.05 -5.43
N GLY A 291 2.43 18.07 -4.79
CA GLY A 291 2.58 18.32 -3.36
C GLY A 291 1.59 17.46 -2.55
N PHE A 292 2.03 16.86 -1.44
CA PHE A 292 1.19 15.95 -0.65
C PHE A 292 -0.05 16.63 -0.07
N ALA A 293 0.05 17.90 0.30
CA ALA A 293 -1.09 18.66 0.84
C ALA A 293 -2.18 18.92 -0.19
N GLY A 294 -1.79 19.09 -1.47
CA GLY A 294 -2.74 19.33 -2.57
C GLY A 294 -3.30 18.06 -3.19
N TYR A 295 -2.52 16.99 -3.18
CA TYR A 295 -2.83 15.72 -3.87
C TYR A 295 -2.52 14.51 -3.00
N PRO A 296 -3.10 14.40 -1.80
CA PRO A 296 -2.85 13.28 -0.90
C PRO A 296 -3.37 11.95 -1.45
N ALA A 297 -3.08 10.85 -0.76
CA ALA A 297 -3.48 9.50 -1.17
C ALA A 297 -4.98 9.36 -1.48
N GLY A 298 -5.85 10.10 -0.81
CA GLY A 298 -7.29 10.10 -1.02
C GLY A 298 -7.79 10.95 -2.19
N TYR A 299 -6.91 11.73 -2.83
CA TYR A 299 -7.31 12.65 -3.91
C TYR A 299 -7.78 11.88 -5.15
N ARG A 300 -8.85 12.39 -5.80
CA ARG A 300 -9.37 11.93 -7.08
C ARG A 300 -8.97 12.91 -8.16
N PHE A 301 -8.35 12.42 -9.21
CA PHE A 301 -7.98 13.22 -10.37
C PHE A 301 -8.48 12.55 -11.64
N ASP A 302 -9.25 13.27 -12.44
CA ASP A 302 -9.78 12.79 -13.70
C ASP A 302 -8.76 12.91 -14.85
N ASP A 303 -8.79 11.95 -15.76
CA ASP A 303 -7.98 11.97 -16.99
C ASP A 303 -8.65 11.23 -18.15
N SER A 304 -8.14 11.49 -19.35
CA SER A 304 -8.43 10.68 -20.54
C SER A 304 -7.59 9.39 -20.51
N ASP A 305 -7.94 8.40 -21.33
CA ASP A 305 -7.20 7.13 -21.44
C ASP A 305 -5.85 7.32 -22.13
N ARG A 306 -4.92 8.02 -21.47
CA ARG A 306 -3.58 8.35 -21.99
C ARG A 306 -2.48 7.74 -21.16
N ALA A 307 -1.44 7.24 -21.85
CA ALA A 307 -0.19 6.86 -21.22
C ALA A 307 0.58 8.10 -20.76
N ARG A 308 1.03 8.12 -19.49
CA ARG A 308 1.78 9.22 -18.90
C ARG A 308 2.93 8.71 -18.05
N GLY A 309 4.01 9.51 -17.99
CA GLY A 309 5.19 9.18 -17.20
C GLY A 309 4.96 9.21 -15.68
N ASP A 310 3.92 9.90 -15.24
CA ASP A 310 3.53 10.04 -13.83
C ASP A 310 2.31 9.19 -13.44
N SER A 311 1.90 8.23 -14.28
CA SER A 311 0.72 7.40 -14.05
C SER A 311 1.02 5.93 -14.22
N GLY A 312 0.77 5.18 -13.16
CA GLY A 312 0.86 3.73 -13.06
C GLY A 312 -0.44 3.14 -12.52
N PHE A 313 -0.35 2.04 -11.78
CA PHE A 313 -1.53 1.36 -11.22
C PHE A 313 -1.14 0.40 -10.10
N ARG A 314 -2.14 -0.07 -9.37
CA ARG A 314 -2.03 -1.06 -8.30
C ARG A 314 -3.04 -2.18 -8.51
N LEU A 315 -2.68 -3.37 -8.05
CA LEU A 315 -3.54 -4.55 -8.11
C LEU A 315 -4.28 -4.77 -6.80
N THR A 316 -5.44 -5.40 -6.90
CA THR A 316 -6.12 -6.08 -5.80
C THR A 316 -6.22 -7.57 -6.08
N LEU A 317 -6.31 -8.37 -5.03
CA LEU A 317 -6.49 -9.81 -5.08
C LEU A 317 -7.68 -10.20 -4.21
N PHE A 318 -8.60 -10.95 -4.78
CA PHE A 318 -9.82 -11.47 -4.17
C PHE A 318 -9.81 -13.00 -4.18
N LEU A 319 -10.54 -13.59 -3.21
CA LEU A 319 -10.66 -15.05 -3.02
C LEU A 319 -12.05 -15.54 -3.42
#